data_26dbb38bbabc1cea67175f48b7d9d2c9
#
_entry.id   26dbb38bbabc1cea67175f48b7d9d2c9
#
_cell.length_a   1.000
_cell.length_b   1.000
_cell.length_c   1.000
_cell.angle_alpha   90.00
_cell.angle_beta   90.00
_cell.angle_gamma   90.00
#
_symmetry.space_group_name_H-M   'P 1'
#
loop_
_entity.id
_entity.type
_entity.pdbx_description
1 polymer ?
#
loop_
_entity_poly.entity_id
_entity_poly.type
_entity_poly.pdbx_seq_one_letter_code
_entity_poly.pdbx_strand_id
1 'polypeptide(L)'
;MAAGTAINRILALILSWVIAIGPMVPEAGAARSFSAGAVSCRVTESTEAFGPAVVSRRVYDFEDAQVLMIRAEGSPGSEGPFAVCFYEEEVGPDGCHIWYPGEDGRWVDTPAKEGFIRTGTVCIRTGGRTVMISLPQSYEDVGRSVYRCMSEYKGFLSIEKSGSGLVIKVIGICPEGASCHGMIYSGKDFSPSFGDDNCAVLWDRYLSDGTARWLFEGYCRVIPGRYEPNVEGGYYLCPACFIAQVMAEKIGTCPEAPYLALACWDTQAMQQSEEGFWKTGARSVWLYEDYGIEEGFYDTRFNTDLIETGLYINEKLGGSFGKDAVRRYAGFYTSYAYGSHRQTERGGWLIPDYTGPGQRTAAHTSLNHQAAECRCLYRMAEFLDDPGLIPLADRLLEGILDTSEGWIREDHDLHYSVSAEGEFSGKDYERLTYDDLVQLSGLLEDMGRPADQRLTRLIEEKRLWMRAREIEDL
;
A
#
# COMPACT_ATOMS: atom_id res chain seq x y z
N MET A 1 -23.30 19.88 -23.41
CA MET A 1 -23.98 20.98 -22.69
C MET A 1 -25.04 20.50 -21.69
N ALA A 2 -25.79 19.44 -21.92
CA ALA A 2 -26.82 18.96 -20.96
C ALA A 2 -26.25 18.30 -19.69
N ALA A 3 -25.13 17.60 -19.78
CA ALA A 3 -24.49 16.95 -18.63
C ALA A 3 -23.91 17.95 -17.62
N GLY A 4 -23.33 19.07 -18.09
CA GLY A 4 -22.79 20.11 -17.22
C GLY A 4 -23.86 20.86 -16.39
N THR A 5 -25.09 20.97 -16.91
CA THR A 5 -26.20 21.63 -16.23
C THR A 5 -26.83 20.73 -15.16
N ALA A 6 -26.82 19.42 -15.35
CA ALA A 6 -27.30 18.46 -14.34
C ALA A 6 -26.33 18.37 -13.15
N ILE A 7 -25.03 18.33 -13.42
CA ILE A 7 -23.97 18.31 -12.38
C ILE A 7 -24.01 19.60 -11.54
N ASN A 8 -24.17 20.77 -12.17
CA ASN A 8 -24.26 22.03 -11.44
C ASN A 8 -25.54 22.16 -10.61
N ARG A 9 -26.65 21.54 -10.99
CA ARG A 9 -27.87 21.49 -10.17
C ARG A 9 -27.75 20.51 -8.99
N ILE A 10 -27.09 19.40 -9.17
CA ILE A 10 -26.79 18.44 -8.10
C ILE A 10 -25.82 19.10 -7.11
N LEU A 11 -24.79 19.81 -7.57
CA LEU A 11 -23.86 20.58 -6.74
C LEU A 11 -24.55 21.68 -5.93
N ALA A 12 -25.47 22.42 -6.51
CA ALA A 12 -26.22 23.48 -5.81
C ALA A 12 -27.15 22.90 -4.75
N LEU A 13 -27.74 21.74 -4.96
CA LEU A 13 -28.55 21.01 -3.97
C LEU A 13 -27.68 20.41 -2.86
N ILE A 14 -26.52 19.84 -3.18
CA ILE A 14 -25.60 19.23 -2.21
C ILE A 14 -24.93 20.30 -1.34
N LEU A 15 -24.56 21.46 -1.89
CA LEU A 15 -23.94 22.54 -1.13
C LEU A 15 -24.87 23.15 -0.05
N SER A 16 -26.20 23.00 -0.18
CA SER A 16 -27.15 23.40 0.88
C SER A 16 -27.14 22.45 2.09
N TRP A 17 -26.48 21.27 1.99
CA TRP A 17 -26.41 20.23 3.01
C TRP A 17 -24.98 19.79 3.32
N VAL A 18 -24.00 20.69 3.14
CA VAL A 18 -22.62 20.38 3.56
C VAL A 18 -22.57 20.28 5.07
N ILE A 19 -22.32 19.08 5.56
CA ILE A 19 -22.09 18.84 6.98
C ILE A 19 -20.68 19.32 7.28
N ALA A 20 -20.56 20.51 7.88
CA ALA A 20 -19.28 21.03 8.34
C ALA A 20 -18.83 20.21 9.56
N ILE A 21 -17.79 19.41 9.37
CA ILE A 21 -17.10 18.73 10.45
C ILE A 21 -16.01 19.69 10.90
N GLY A 22 -16.29 20.52 11.92
CA GLY A 22 -15.35 21.50 12.45
C GLY A 22 -14.01 20.87 12.88
N PRO A 23 -12.97 21.68 13.17
CA PRO A 23 -11.74 21.19 13.77
C PRO A 23 -12.08 20.55 15.11
N MET A 24 -12.21 19.22 15.14
CA MET A 24 -12.55 18.50 16.36
C MET A 24 -11.29 17.98 17.01
N VAL A 25 -11.12 18.36 18.27
CA VAL A 25 -10.32 17.58 19.21
C VAL A 25 -11.12 16.29 19.46
N PRO A 26 -10.65 15.12 19.07
CA PRO A 26 -11.39 13.88 19.29
C PRO A 26 -11.66 13.73 20.79
N GLU A 27 -12.92 13.56 21.18
CA GLU A 27 -13.22 12.94 22.47
C GLU A 27 -12.53 11.60 22.50
N ALA A 28 -11.92 11.26 23.64
CA ALA A 28 -10.95 10.19 23.83
C ALA A 28 -11.37 8.84 23.22
N GLY A 29 -11.10 8.66 21.93
CA GLY A 29 -10.99 7.35 21.30
C GLY A 29 -9.74 6.64 21.79
N ALA A 30 -9.60 5.36 21.49
CA ALA A 30 -8.40 4.60 21.83
C ALA A 30 -7.17 5.31 21.25
N ALA A 31 -6.28 5.78 22.12
CA ALA A 31 -5.04 6.43 21.72
C ALA A 31 -3.89 5.41 21.90
N ARG A 32 -3.05 5.27 20.89
CA ARG A 32 -1.78 4.51 20.97
C ARG A 32 -0.64 5.37 20.48
N SER A 33 0.57 5.00 20.82
CA SER A 33 1.75 5.71 20.39
C SER A 33 2.83 4.73 19.93
N PHE A 34 3.65 5.16 19.00
CA PHE A 34 4.84 4.44 18.57
C PHE A 34 5.97 5.42 18.25
N SER A 35 7.17 4.89 18.07
CA SER A 35 8.31 5.67 17.58
C SER A 35 9.13 4.83 16.57
N ALA A 36 9.75 5.54 15.62
CA ALA A 36 10.73 5.02 14.70
C ALA A 36 11.93 5.98 14.70
N GLY A 37 13.01 5.59 15.36
CA GLY A 37 14.14 6.47 15.62
C GLY A 37 13.73 7.75 16.35
N ALA A 38 14.03 8.89 15.75
CA ALA A 38 13.66 10.21 16.28
C ALA A 38 12.20 10.60 15.98
N VAL A 39 11.48 9.85 15.14
CA VAL A 39 10.10 10.16 14.78
C VAL A 39 9.15 9.52 15.78
N SER A 40 8.43 10.33 16.55
CA SER A 40 7.39 9.89 17.47
C SER A 40 6.02 10.20 16.92
N CYS A 41 5.07 9.30 17.13
CA CYS A 41 3.70 9.42 16.64
C CYS A 41 2.70 9.05 17.72
N ARG A 42 1.65 9.85 17.83
CA ARG A 42 0.42 9.52 18.55
C ARG A 42 -0.69 9.24 17.54
N VAL A 43 -1.32 8.09 17.65
CA VAL A 43 -2.45 7.71 16.79
C VAL A 43 -3.73 7.80 17.59
N THR A 44 -4.71 8.48 17.05
CA THR A 44 -6.06 8.54 17.65
C THR A 44 -7.10 8.14 16.62
N GLU A 45 -8.10 7.38 17.04
CA GLU A 45 -9.23 6.99 16.21
C GLU A 45 -10.52 7.48 16.84
N SER A 46 -11.43 8.01 16.03
CA SER A 46 -12.75 8.41 16.44
C SER A 46 -13.79 8.03 15.38
N THR A 47 -15.01 7.77 15.82
CA THR A 47 -16.17 7.58 14.95
C THR A 47 -17.33 8.35 15.53
N GLU A 48 -17.91 9.25 14.76
CA GLU A 48 -18.94 10.19 15.21
C GLU A 48 -20.07 10.28 14.20
N ALA A 49 -21.29 10.49 14.69
CA ALA A 49 -22.47 10.67 13.86
C ALA A 49 -22.73 12.18 13.63
N PHE A 50 -22.88 12.57 12.37
CA PHE A 50 -23.20 13.93 11.94
C PHE A 50 -24.43 13.92 11.02
N GLY A 51 -25.60 14.07 11.59
CA GLY A 51 -26.85 14.02 10.82
C GLY A 51 -26.99 12.68 10.06
N PRO A 52 -27.02 12.68 8.72
CA PRO A 52 -27.13 11.46 7.91
C PRO A 52 -25.81 10.71 7.75
N ALA A 53 -24.69 11.23 8.28
CA ALA A 53 -23.36 10.64 8.10
C ALA A 53 -22.81 10.05 9.39
N VAL A 54 -22.06 8.95 9.26
CA VAL A 54 -21.11 8.47 10.26
C VAL A 54 -19.71 8.74 9.71
N VAL A 55 -18.86 9.40 10.47
CA VAL A 55 -17.50 9.75 10.05
C VAL A 55 -16.50 9.10 10.99
N SER A 56 -15.66 8.27 10.42
CA SER A 56 -14.50 7.66 11.09
C SER A 56 -13.23 8.41 10.70
N ARG A 57 -12.39 8.69 11.69
CA ARG A 57 -11.10 9.36 11.50
C ARG A 57 -10.01 8.57 12.18
N ARG A 58 -8.85 8.50 11.52
CA ARG A 58 -7.59 8.06 12.11
C ARG A 58 -6.57 9.17 11.89
N VAL A 59 -6.04 9.69 13.00
CA VAL A 59 -5.08 10.79 13.01
C VAL A 59 -3.74 10.25 13.49
N TYR A 60 -2.73 10.34 12.64
CA TYR A 60 -1.33 10.15 12.98
C TYR A 60 -0.75 11.52 13.26
N ASP A 61 -0.49 11.81 14.53
CA ASP A 61 0.00 13.10 15.02
C ASP A 61 1.49 12.96 15.36
N PHE A 62 2.33 13.52 14.51
CA PHE A 62 3.77 13.61 14.66
C PHE A 62 4.12 15.00 15.20
N GLU A 63 5.33 15.20 15.73
CA GLU A 63 5.76 16.51 16.25
C GLU A 63 5.67 17.62 15.17
N ASP A 64 6.05 17.31 13.94
CA ASP A 64 6.21 18.25 12.83
C ASP A 64 5.19 18.06 11.69
N ALA A 65 4.35 17.03 11.77
CA ALA A 65 3.41 16.68 10.72
C ALA A 65 2.20 15.91 11.25
N GLN A 66 1.16 15.85 10.44
CA GLN A 66 -0.03 15.06 10.71
C GLN A 66 -0.47 14.32 9.44
N VAL A 67 -0.87 13.06 9.58
CA VAL A 67 -1.57 12.32 8.52
C VAL A 67 -2.97 11.99 9.02
N LEU A 68 -3.98 12.42 8.27
CA LEU A 68 -5.38 12.24 8.57
C LEU A 68 -6.02 11.32 7.53
N MET A 69 -6.59 10.22 7.97
CA MET A 69 -7.38 9.31 7.15
C MET A 69 -8.83 9.40 7.57
N ILE A 70 -9.73 9.55 6.60
CA ILE A 70 -11.15 9.80 6.85
C ILE A 70 -12.00 8.84 6.03
N ARG A 71 -13.01 8.27 6.67
CA ARG A 71 -14.12 7.56 6.02
C ARG A 71 -15.43 8.20 6.44
N ALA A 72 -16.29 8.51 5.47
CA ALA A 72 -17.67 8.89 5.70
C ALA A 72 -18.60 7.89 5.06
N GLU A 73 -19.66 7.49 5.77
CA GLU A 73 -20.68 6.57 5.30
C GLU A 73 -22.06 7.04 5.74
N GLY A 74 -23.12 6.57 5.06
CA GLY A 74 -24.50 6.91 5.47
C GLY A 74 -24.86 6.27 6.80
N SER A 75 -25.50 7.06 7.67
CA SER A 75 -26.13 6.49 8.88
C SER A 75 -27.21 5.49 8.47
N PRO A 76 -27.49 4.46 9.28
CA PRO A 76 -28.59 3.53 9.00
C PRO A 76 -29.90 4.28 8.75
N GLY A 77 -30.53 4.06 7.57
CA GLY A 77 -31.77 4.72 7.18
C GLY A 77 -31.62 6.11 6.58
N SER A 78 -30.40 6.57 6.30
CA SER A 78 -30.18 7.79 5.51
C SER A 78 -30.56 7.53 4.04
N GLU A 79 -31.28 8.48 3.43
CA GLU A 79 -31.68 8.41 2.04
C GLU A 79 -30.89 9.42 1.19
N GLY A 80 -30.45 8.97 0.02
CA GLY A 80 -29.81 9.81 -0.99
C GLY A 80 -28.35 10.19 -0.68
N PRO A 81 -27.70 10.86 -1.65
CA PRO A 81 -26.32 11.33 -1.47
C PRO A 81 -26.25 12.54 -0.55
N PHE A 82 -25.18 12.64 0.23
CA PHE A 82 -24.84 13.80 1.05
C PHE A 82 -23.39 14.22 0.85
N ALA A 83 -23.06 15.47 1.18
CA ALA A 83 -21.72 15.99 1.14
C ALA A 83 -21.13 16.12 2.56
N VAL A 84 -19.85 15.82 2.69
CA VAL A 84 -19.09 15.90 3.93
C VAL A 84 -17.85 16.75 3.70
N CYS A 85 -17.62 17.73 4.58
CA CYS A 85 -16.40 18.52 4.59
C CYS A 85 -15.32 17.75 5.37
N PHE A 86 -14.30 17.22 4.68
CA PHE A 86 -13.21 16.46 5.25
C PHE A 86 -12.13 17.33 5.86
N TYR A 87 -11.98 18.54 5.35
CA TYR A 87 -10.97 19.50 5.80
C TYR A 87 -11.44 20.92 5.49
N GLU A 88 -11.17 21.85 6.39
CA GLU A 88 -11.46 23.27 6.21
C GLU A 88 -10.32 24.09 6.81
N GLU A 89 -9.84 25.10 6.09
CA GLU A 89 -8.80 26.01 6.53
C GLU A 89 -9.06 27.43 6.01
N GLU A 90 -8.95 28.40 6.91
CA GLU A 90 -8.93 29.81 6.56
C GLU A 90 -7.50 30.24 6.24
N VAL A 91 -7.30 30.86 5.08
CA VAL A 91 -6.00 31.31 4.60
C VAL A 91 -6.03 32.80 4.26
N GLY A 92 -4.95 33.49 4.58
CA GLY A 92 -4.79 34.89 4.22
C GLY A 92 -4.65 35.11 2.71
N PRO A 93 -4.91 36.33 2.19
CA PRO A 93 -4.94 36.60 0.76
C PRO A 93 -3.56 36.49 0.07
N ASP A 94 -2.46 36.66 0.80
CA ASP A 94 -1.13 36.90 0.24
C ASP A 94 -0.17 35.69 0.35
N GLY A 95 -0.64 34.47 0.44
CA GLY A 95 0.31 33.38 0.67
C GLY A 95 -0.17 31.95 0.44
N CYS A 96 -1.24 31.78 -0.32
CA CYS A 96 -1.70 30.43 -0.63
C CYS A 96 -1.40 30.06 -2.09
N HIS A 97 -0.54 29.07 -2.28
CA HIS A 97 -0.28 28.44 -3.55
C HIS A 97 -0.87 27.05 -3.62
N ILE A 98 -1.34 26.67 -4.78
CA ILE A 98 -1.97 25.37 -5.04
C ILE A 98 -1.31 24.73 -6.25
N TRP A 99 -0.99 23.45 -6.10
CA TRP A 99 -0.49 22.60 -7.19
C TRP A 99 -1.43 21.40 -7.36
N TYR A 100 -1.70 21.06 -8.59
CA TYR A 100 -2.52 19.90 -8.95
C TYR A 100 -2.17 19.41 -10.35
N PRO A 101 -2.36 18.11 -10.68
CA PRO A 101 -2.18 17.60 -12.02
C PRO A 101 -3.26 18.14 -12.95
N GLY A 102 -2.84 18.79 -14.06
CA GLY A 102 -3.70 19.24 -15.13
C GLY A 102 -4.18 18.09 -16.03
N GLU A 103 -5.05 18.42 -16.98
CA GLU A 103 -5.59 17.43 -17.95
C GLU A 103 -4.50 16.80 -18.83
N ASP A 104 -3.38 17.48 -19.03
CA ASP A 104 -2.22 17.01 -19.80
C ASP A 104 -1.21 16.21 -18.92
N GLY A 105 -1.53 15.96 -17.66
CA GLY A 105 -0.68 15.29 -16.67
C GLY A 105 0.43 16.15 -16.09
N ARG A 106 0.57 17.41 -16.52
CA ARG A 106 1.54 18.35 -15.93
C ARG A 106 0.97 19.00 -14.68
N TRP A 107 1.84 19.22 -13.71
CA TRP A 107 1.45 19.94 -12.51
C TRP A 107 1.28 21.43 -12.78
N VAL A 108 0.11 21.94 -12.46
CA VAL A 108 -0.25 23.36 -12.53
C VAL A 108 0.13 24.02 -11.21
N ASP A 109 0.88 25.13 -11.27
CA ASP A 109 1.18 26.00 -10.13
C ASP A 109 0.36 27.28 -10.27
N THR A 110 -0.48 27.59 -9.29
CA THR A 110 -1.33 28.79 -9.32
C THR A 110 -1.57 29.32 -7.92
N PRO A 111 -1.62 30.65 -7.77
CA PRO A 111 -2.18 31.24 -6.55
C PRO A 111 -3.63 30.77 -6.35
N ALA A 112 -4.01 30.56 -5.10
CA ALA A 112 -5.38 30.17 -4.76
C ALA A 112 -6.38 31.23 -5.26
N LYS A 113 -7.40 30.77 -5.96
CA LYS A 113 -8.50 31.60 -6.48
C LYS A 113 -9.82 30.93 -6.18
N GLU A 114 -10.85 31.75 -5.99
CA GLU A 114 -12.23 31.27 -5.84
C GLU A 114 -12.61 30.31 -6.96
N GLY A 115 -13.14 29.15 -6.61
CA GLY A 115 -13.52 28.12 -7.56
C GLY A 115 -13.44 26.71 -7.01
N PHE A 116 -13.41 25.73 -7.92
CA PHE A 116 -13.36 24.30 -7.59
C PHE A 116 -12.22 23.59 -8.33
N ILE A 117 -11.55 22.68 -7.65
CA ILE A 117 -10.53 21.78 -8.23
C ILE A 117 -11.03 20.37 -8.07
N ARG A 118 -11.02 19.59 -9.17
CA ARG A 118 -11.53 18.20 -9.25
C ARG A 118 -10.51 17.24 -9.86
N THR A 119 -9.30 17.30 -9.39
CA THR A 119 -8.23 16.42 -9.82
C THR A 119 -8.00 15.28 -8.83
N GLY A 120 -6.94 14.50 -8.97
CA GLY A 120 -6.60 13.42 -8.04
C GLY A 120 -6.02 13.93 -6.74
N THR A 121 -4.84 14.51 -6.84
CA THR A 121 -4.07 15.04 -5.71
C THR A 121 -3.99 16.56 -5.80
N VAL A 122 -4.05 17.21 -4.65
CA VAL A 122 -3.83 18.66 -4.53
C VAL A 122 -2.79 18.90 -3.45
N CYS A 123 -1.79 19.73 -3.76
CA CYS A 123 -0.85 20.25 -2.77
C CYS A 123 -1.17 21.72 -2.51
N ILE A 124 -1.19 22.11 -1.26
CA ILE A 124 -1.47 23.50 -0.82
C ILE A 124 -0.32 23.96 0.05
N ARG A 125 0.22 25.14 -0.22
CA ARG A 125 1.18 25.80 0.66
C ARG A 125 0.54 27.06 1.22
N THR A 126 0.46 27.11 2.55
CA THR A 126 -0.18 28.22 3.26
C THR A 126 0.39 28.37 4.67
N GLY A 127 0.53 29.61 5.17
CA GLY A 127 0.81 29.90 6.58
C GLY A 127 2.01 29.19 7.20
N GLY A 128 3.05 28.85 6.42
CA GLY A 128 4.20 28.10 6.90
C GLY A 128 4.00 26.59 6.97
N ARG A 129 2.98 26.06 6.25
CA ARG A 129 2.70 24.63 6.13
C ARG A 129 2.52 24.20 4.67
N THR A 130 2.79 22.92 4.40
CA THR A 130 2.41 22.25 3.17
C THR A 130 1.41 21.15 3.47
N VAL A 131 0.30 21.14 2.73
CA VAL A 131 -0.78 20.16 2.85
C VAL A 131 -0.87 19.39 1.54
N MET A 132 -0.82 18.04 1.58
CA MET A 132 -1.07 17.17 0.44
C MET A 132 -2.39 16.44 0.67
N ILE A 133 -3.26 16.47 -0.32
CA ILE A 133 -4.62 15.97 -0.23
C ILE A 133 -4.86 14.97 -1.36
N SER A 134 -5.16 13.73 -1.01
CA SER A 134 -5.85 12.83 -1.94
C SER A 134 -7.33 13.17 -1.88
N LEU A 135 -7.88 13.75 -2.96
CA LEU A 135 -9.28 14.17 -2.96
C LEU A 135 -10.20 12.97 -2.68
N PRO A 136 -11.23 13.17 -1.85
CA PRO A 136 -12.12 12.08 -1.44
C PRO A 136 -12.74 11.36 -2.63
N GLN A 137 -12.86 10.06 -2.53
CA GLN A 137 -13.48 9.22 -3.54
C GLN A 137 -14.44 8.24 -2.89
N SER A 138 -15.58 7.99 -3.53
CA SER A 138 -16.59 7.06 -3.02
C SER A 138 -16.45 5.67 -3.61
N TYR A 139 -16.77 4.69 -2.77
CA TYR A 139 -16.65 3.26 -3.08
C TYR A 139 -17.88 2.51 -2.56
N GLU A 140 -18.32 1.54 -3.36
CA GLU A 140 -19.26 0.51 -2.94
C GLU A 140 -18.46 -0.74 -2.52
N ASP A 141 -18.77 -1.27 -1.34
CA ASP A 141 -18.24 -2.57 -0.92
C ASP A 141 -19.02 -3.68 -1.66
N VAL A 142 -18.32 -4.43 -2.51
CA VAL A 142 -18.89 -5.55 -3.26
C VAL A 142 -18.58 -6.91 -2.64
N GLY A 143 -18.00 -6.89 -1.42
CA GLY A 143 -17.65 -8.08 -0.64
C GLY A 143 -16.24 -8.59 -0.90
N ARG A 144 -15.75 -9.49 -0.04
CA ARG A 144 -14.43 -10.12 -0.15
C ARG A 144 -13.28 -9.13 -0.22
N SER A 145 -13.38 -8.01 0.53
CA SER A 145 -12.41 -6.90 0.50
C SER A 145 -12.18 -6.31 -0.90
N VAL A 146 -13.22 -6.33 -1.74
CA VAL A 146 -13.27 -5.69 -3.06
C VAL A 146 -14.22 -4.51 -3.02
N TYR A 147 -13.78 -3.39 -3.57
CA TYR A 147 -14.46 -2.11 -3.56
C TYR A 147 -14.58 -1.58 -4.99
N ARG A 148 -15.78 -1.21 -5.41
CA ARG A 148 -16.03 -0.59 -6.71
C ARG A 148 -15.91 0.92 -6.58
N CYS A 149 -14.98 1.53 -7.30
CA CYS A 149 -14.83 2.99 -7.35
C CYS A 149 -16.02 3.61 -8.10
N MET A 150 -16.69 4.55 -7.46
CA MET A 150 -17.80 5.33 -8.00
C MET A 150 -17.28 6.66 -8.51
N SER A 151 -16.66 6.67 -9.69
CA SER A 151 -15.92 7.83 -10.24
C SER A 151 -16.78 9.09 -10.42
N GLU A 152 -18.08 8.95 -10.58
CA GLU A 152 -19.06 10.04 -10.65
C GLU A 152 -19.22 10.81 -9.32
N TYR A 153 -18.88 10.17 -8.19
CA TYR A 153 -18.92 10.76 -6.84
C TYR A 153 -17.52 11.12 -6.32
N LYS A 154 -16.64 11.57 -7.22
CA LYS A 154 -15.35 12.12 -6.84
C LYS A 154 -15.53 13.43 -6.09
N GLY A 155 -14.82 13.57 -4.96
CA GLY A 155 -14.78 14.80 -4.19
C GLY A 155 -14.04 15.92 -4.91
N PHE A 156 -13.99 17.08 -4.28
CA PHE A 156 -13.38 18.28 -4.82
C PHE A 156 -12.84 19.21 -3.74
N LEU A 157 -11.92 20.07 -4.14
CA LEU A 157 -11.51 21.22 -3.35
C LEU A 157 -12.39 22.42 -3.73
N SER A 158 -13.02 23.06 -2.73
CA SER A 158 -13.73 24.34 -2.85
C SER A 158 -12.89 25.45 -2.26
N ILE A 159 -12.80 26.56 -2.96
CA ILE A 159 -12.13 27.79 -2.50
C ILE A 159 -13.14 28.91 -2.55
N GLU A 160 -13.46 29.48 -1.40
CA GLU A 160 -14.49 30.49 -1.19
C GLU A 160 -13.87 31.74 -0.59
N LYS A 161 -14.41 32.92 -0.90
CA LYS A 161 -14.02 34.15 -0.22
C LYS A 161 -14.59 34.23 1.21
N SER A 162 -13.75 34.62 2.16
CA SER A 162 -14.14 34.89 3.55
C SER A 162 -13.48 36.18 4.03
N GLY A 163 -14.24 37.26 4.12
CA GLY A 163 -13.68 38.55 4.46
C GLY A 163 -12.57 39.02 3.50
N SER A 164 -11.37 39.24 4.02
CA SER A 164 -10.17 39.57 3.24
C SER A 164 -9.36 38.36 2.80
N GLY A 165 -9.75 37.14 3.22
CA GLY A 165 -9.05 35.88 2.95
C GLY A 165 -9.85 34.91 2.09
N LEU A 166 -9.41 33.66 2.13
CA LEU A 166 -10.05 32.52 1.48
C LEU A 166 -10.33 31.43 2.52
N VAL A 167 -11.39 30.66 2.29
CA VAL A 167 -11.65 29.39 2.98
C VAL A 167 -11.48 28.27 1.97
N ILE A 168 -10.63 27.32 2.30
CA ILE A 168 -10.38 26.12 1.52
C ILE A 168 -11.10 24.95 2.18
N LYS A 169 -11.94 24.23 1.42
CA LYS A 169 -12.69 23.07 1.90
C LYS A 169 -12.44 21.87 1.01
N VAL A 170 -12.19 20.71 1.61
CA VAL A 170 -12.15 19.41 0.93
C VAL A 170 -13.49 18.73 1.13
N ILE A 171 -14.24 18.58 0.06
CA ILE A 171 -15.60 18.04 0.08
C ILE A 171 -15.62 16.64 -0.51
N GLY A 172 -16.08 15.66 0.26
CA GLY A 172 -16.44 14.33 -0.19
C GLY A 172 -17.94 14.24 -0.50
N ILE A 173 -18.30 13.40 -1.46
CA ILE A 173 -19.69 13.12 -1.81
C ILE A 173 -19.93 11.64 -1.52
N CYS A 174 -20.81 11.34 -0.58
CA CYS A 174 -21.13 9.99 -0.16
C CYS A 174 -22.52 9.59 -0.70
N PRO A 175 -22.62 8.71 -1.68
CA PRO A 175 -23.91 8.18 -2.15
C PRO A 175 -24.46 7.15 -1.17
N GLU A 176 -25.74 6.87 -1.30
CA GLU A 176 -26.43 5.84 -0.51
C GLU A 176 -25.75 4.47 -0.71
N GLY A 177 -25.54 3.73 0.39
CA GLY A 177 -24.97 2.39 0.37
C GLY A 177 -23.47 2.33 0.06
N ALA A 178 -22.78 3.49 0.02
CA ALA A 178 -21.35 3.58 -0.23
C ALA A 178 -20.64 4.31 0.90
N SER A 179 -19.30 4.24 0.87
CA SER A 179 -18.42 5.00 1.75
C SER A 179 -17.52 5.93 0.94
N CYS A 180 -17.21 7.10 1.48
CA CYS A 180 -16.32 8.09 0.89
C CYS A 180 -15.04 8.18 1.71
N HIS A 181 -13.89 8.04 1.07
CA HIS A 181 -12.59 7.98 1.73
C HIS A 181 -11.67 9.10 1.24
N GLY A 182 -10.87 9.64 2.14
CA GLY A 182 -9.85 10.64 1.83
C GLY A 182 -8.65 10.52 2.76
N MET A 183 -7.51 11.04 2.29
CA MET A 183 -6.26 11.07 3.04
C MET A 183 -5.58 12.42 2.88
N ILE A 184 -5.15 13.02 3.98
CA ILE A 184 -4.57 14.36 4.03
C ILE A 184 -3.29 14.29 4.85
N TYR A 185 -2.19 14.77 4.28
CA TYR A 185 -0.96 15.07 4.98
C TYR A 185 -0.87 16.58 5.23
N SER A 186 -0.43 17.00 6.40
CA SER A 186 -0.10 18.37 6.72
C SER A 186 1.21 18.41 7.51
N GLY A 187 2.18 19.16 7.06
CA GLY A 187 3.50 19.24 7.69
C GLY A 187 4.11 20.64 7.61
N LYS A 188 5.33 20.78 8.13
CA LYS A 188 6.11 22.03 8.02
C LYS A 188 6.21 22.47 6.56
N ASP A 189 6.39 23.78 6.37
CA ASP A 189 6.50 24.38 5.05
C ASP A 189 7.68 23.81 4.26
N PHE A 190 7.39 23.26 3.09
CA PHE A 190 8.37 22.92 2.07
C PHE A 190 7.81 23.27 0.68
N SER A 191 8.67 23.47 -0.29
CA SER A 191 8.23 23.63 -1.67
C SER A 191 8.08 22.26 -2.30
N PRO A 192 6.87 21.81 -2.67
CA PRO A 192 6.70 20.53 -3.36
C PRO A 192 7.53 20.53 -4.65
N SER A 193 8.13 19.40 -4.95
CA SER A 193 8.78 19.13 -6.23
C SER A 193 7.94 18.12 -7.01
N PHE A 194 7.83 18.30 -8.32
CA PHE A 194 6.95 17.53 -9.19
C PHE A 194 7.74 16.76 -10.26
N GLY A 195 8.98 16.39 -9.96
CA GLY A 195 9.72 15.40 -10.74
C GLY A 195 9.14 13.99 -10.53
N ASP A 196 9.34 13.12 -11.51
CA ASP A 196 8.74 11.77 -11.53
C ASP A 196 8.98 10.93 -10.28
N ASP A 197 10.05 11.21 -9.55
CA ASP A 197 10.48 10.53 -8.33
C ASP A 197 10.09 11.24 -7.03
N ASN A 198 9.30 12.31 -7.09
CA ASN A 198 8.91 13.05 -5.90
C ASN A 198 7.66 12.47 -5.24
N CYS A 199 7.55 12.61 -3.91
CA CYS A 199 6.44 12.09 -3.13
C CYS A 199 5.06 12.55 -3.63
N ALA A 200 4.90 13.82 -4.06
CA ALA A 200 3.61 14.31 -4.55
C ALA A 200 3.17 13.58 -5.83
N VAL A 201 4.08 13.32 -6.76
CA VAL A 201 3.82 12.60 -8.01
C VAL A 201 3.56 11.12 -7.74
N LEU A 202 4.38 10.52 -6.87
CA LEU A 202 4.18 9.12 -6.45
C LEU A 202 2.86 8.94 -5.69
N TRP A 203 2.52 9.88 -4.82
CA TRP A 203 1.22 9.91 -4.14
C TRP A 203 0.06 9.95 -5.11
N ASP A 204 0.10 10.83 -6.11
CA ASP A 204 -0.95 10.90 -7.12
C ASP A 204 -1.04 9.60 -7.93
N ARG A 205 0.08 9.07 -8.39
CA ARG A 205 0.17 7.81 -9.14
C ARG A 205 -0.42 6.63 -8.37
N TYR A 206 -0.10 6.49 -7.09
CA TYR A 206 -0.54 5.35 -6.27
C TYR A 206 -1.92 5.51 -5.64
N LEU A 207 -2.47 6.72 -5.56
CA LEU A 207 -3.77 6.95 -4.92
C LEU A 207 -4.86 7.49 -5.85
N SER A 208 -4.50 8.00 -7.02
CA SER A 208 -5.45 8.70 -7.90
C SER A 208 -5.46 8.24 -9.35
N ASP A 209 -4.37 7.69 -9.85
CA ASP A 209 -4.10 7.40 -11.26
C ASP A 209 -4.82 6.15 -11.81
N GLY A 210 -5.52 5.38 -11.06
CA GLY A 210 -6.27 4.23 -11.58
C GLY A 210 -5.64 2.87 -11.30
N THR A 211 -4.38 2.78 -10.94
CA THR A 211 -3.72 1.50 -10.60
C THR A 211 -3.94 1.09 -9.16
N ALA A 212 -4.15 2.07 -8.29
CA ALA A 212 -4.31 1.87 -6.86
C ALA A 212 -5.23 2.91 -6.22
N ARG A 213 -5.66 2.63 -4.99
CA ARG A 213 -6.49 3.52 -4.15
C ARG A 213 -6.11 3.34 -2.70
N TRP A 214 -6.40 4.37 -1.91
CA TRP A 214 -6.35 4.30 -0.46
C TRP A 214 -7.76 4.35 0.12
N LEU A 215 -8.09 3.35 0.91
CA LEU A 215 -9.29 3.33 1.74
C LEU A 215 -8.90 3.49 3.21
N PHE A 216 -9.86 3.74 4.07
CA PHE A 216 -9.62 3.85 5.52
C PHE A 216 -9.01 2.56 6.12
N GLU A 217 -9.32 1.43 5.50
CA GLU A 217 -8.83 0.10 5.84
C GLU A 217 -7.38 -0.14 5.39
N GLY A 218 -6.93 0.54 4.32
CA GLY A 218 -5.56 0.39 3.80
C GLY A 218 -5.46 0.52 2.29
N TYR A 219 -4.37 -0.02 1.77
CA TYR A 219 -3.99 0.06 0.37
C TYR A 219 -4.75 -0.92 -0.50
N CYS A 220 -5.36 -0.42 -1.56
CA CYS A 220 -6.08 -1.21 -2.55
C CYS A 220 -5.44 -1.10 -3.93
N ARG A 221 -5.41 -2.20 -4.67
CA ARG A 221 -4.99 -2.27 -6.08
C ARG A 221 -6.18 -2.60 -6.98
N VAL A 222 -6.07 -2.20 -8.24
CA VAL A 222 -7.00 -2.63 -9.27
C VAL A 222 -7.12 -4.16 -9.26
N ILE A 223 -8.35 -4.65 -9.32
CA ILE A 223 -8.60 -6.08 -9.23
C ILE A 223 -8.07 -6.80 -10.49
N PRO A 224 -7.27 -7.89 -10.37
CA PRO A 224 -6.86 -8.69 -11.50
C PRO A 224 -8.07 -9.35 -12.19
N GLY A 225 -8.00 -9.51 -13.52
CA GLY A 225 -9.11 -10.04 -14.31
C GLY A 225 -9.60 -11.45 -13.92
N ARG A 226 -8.74 -12.22 -13.22
CA ARG A 226 -9.08 -13.55 -12.70
C ARG A 226 -9.28 -13.59 -11.18
N TYR A 227 -9.62 -12.45 -10.56
CA TYR A 227 -10.05 -12.38 -9.16
C TYR A 227 -11.57 -12.13 -9.09
N GLU A 228 -12.19 -12.58 -8.02
CA GLU A 228 -13.64 -12.45 -7.77
C GLU A 228 -13.92 -11.82 -6.38
N PRO A 229 -14.93 -10.94 -6.31
CA PRO A 229 -15.79 -10.48 -7.39
C PRO A 229 -15.05 -9.58 -8.38
N ASN A 230 -15.12 -9.85 -9.70
CA ASN A 230 -14.55 -8.99 -10.73
C ASN A 230 -15.60 -8.00 -11.21
N VAL A 231 -15.38 -6.72 -10.97
CA VAL A 231 -16.28 -5.64 -11.35
C VAL A 231 -15.48 -4.51 -12.03
N GLU A 232 -16.09 -3.84 -12.99
CA GLU A 232 -15.49 -2.67 -13.61
C GLU A 232 -15.22 -1.58 -12.56
N GLY A 233 -14.01 -1.00 -12.57
CA GLY A 233 -13.58 -0.06 -11.53
C GLY A 233 -13.35 -0.69 -10.16
N GLY A 234 -13.18 -2.02 -10.10
CA GLY A 234 -12.93 -2.76 -8.87
C GLY A 234 -11.49 -2.65 -8.36
N TYR A 235 -11.34 -2.53 -7.06
CA TYR A 235 -10.07 -2.54 -6.32
C TYR A 235 -10.18 -3.53 -5.17
N TYR A 236 -9.13 -4.28 -4.90
CA TYR A 236 -9.07 -5.19 -3.74
C TYR A 236 -8.05 -4.72 -2.73
N LEU A 237 -8.33 -4.95 -1.45
CA LEU A 237 -7.37 -4.68 -0.36
C LEU A 237 -6.15 -5.57 -0.55
N CYS A 238 -5.00 -4.94 -0.82
CA CYS A 238 -3.75 -5.62 -1.13
C CYS A 238 -2.82 -5.64 0.08
N PRO A 239 -2.41 -6.80 0.59
CA PRO A 239 -1.54 -6.89 1.77
C PRO A 239 -0.20 -6.16 1.62
N ALA A 240 0.41 -6.17 0.44
CA ALA A 240 1.76 -5.67 0.21
C ALA A 240 1.96 -4.16 0.46
N CYS A 241 0.91 -3.35 0.45
CA CYS A 241 0.95 -1.89 0.72
C CYS A 241 2.07 -1.13 -0.02
N PHE A 242 2.12 -1.25 -1.36
CA PHE A 242 3.20 -0.65 -2.17
C PHE A 242 3.36 0.87 -2.01
N ILE A 243 2.31 1.61 -1.61
CA ILE A 243 2.47 3.04 -1.32
C ILE A 243 3.41 3.28 -0.12
N ALA A 244 3.36 2.43 0.92
CA ALA A 244 4.27 2.52 2.04
C ALA A 244 5.72 2.24 1.62
N GLN A 245 5.93 1.25 0.73
CA GLN A 245 7.25 0.94 0.17
C GLN A 245 7.82 2.13 -0.60
N VAL A 246 7.05 2.67 -1.55
CA VAL A 246 7.50 3.81 -2.38
C VAL A 246 7.81 5.03 -1.53
N MET A 247 7.00 5.32 -0.48
CA MET A 247 7.29 6.40 0.44
C MET A 247 8.54 6.11 1.29
N ALA A 248 8.74 4.87 1.71
CA ALA A 248 9.94 4.48 2.47
C ALA A 248 11.24 4.69 1.68
N GLU A 249 11.23 4.41 0.37
CA GLU A 249 12.37 4.65 -0.53
C GLU A 249 12.74 6.15 -0.63
N LYS A 250 11.80 7.05 -0.36
CA LYS A 250 12.01 8.51 -0.39
C LYS A 250 12.40 9.10 0.97
N ILE A 251 12.53 8.30 2.02
CA ILE A 251 13.06 8.75 3.32
C ILE A 251 14.49 9.28 3.14
N GLY A 252 14.69 10.52 3.56
CA GLY A 252 15.95 11.24 3.40
C GLY A 252 16.02 12.15 2.17
N THR A 253 15.08 12.01 1.21
CA THR A 253 15.00 12.88 0.02
C THR A 253 13.75 13.77 0.00
N CYS A 254 12.63 13.26 0.53
CA CYS A 254 11.38 14.01 0.63
C CYS A 254 11.00 14.21 2.10
N PRO A 255 10.71 15.45 2.55
CA PRO A 255 10.40 15.74 3.95
C PRO A 255 9.18 15.01 4.50
N GLU A 256 8.17 14.79 3.66
CA GLU A 256 6.92 14.12 4.01
C GLU A 256 7.01 12.59 4.04
N ALA A 257 8.00 12.02 3.38
CA ALA A 257 8.13 10.59 3.18
C ALA A 257 8.11 9.75 4.47
N PRO A 258 8.83 10.11 5.55
CA PRO A 258 8.83 9.34 6.79
C PRO A 258 7.43 9.20 7.38
N TYR A 259 6.67 10.29 7.40
CA TYR A 259 5.34 10.33 8.01
C TYR A 259 4.32 9.51 7.21
N LEU A 260 4.39 9.62 5.87
CA LEU A 260 3.52 8.87 4.96
C LEU A 260 3.83 7.37 4.99
N ALA A 261 5.12 7.00 4.95
CA ALA A 261 5.55 5.60 5.05
C ALA A 261 5.06 4.96 6.35
N LEU A 262 5.28 5.64 7.49
CA LEU A 262 4.87 5.16 8.80
C LEU A 262 3.35 5.02 8.92
N ALA A 263 2.58 6.04 8.52
CA ALA A 263 1.12 6.01 8.62
C ALA A 263 0.49 4.94 7.70
N CYS A 264 0.99 4.80 6.47
CA CYS A 264 0.51 3.80 5.52
C CYS A 264 0.85 2.38 5.98
N TRP A 265 2.09 2.14 6.38
CA TRP A 265 2.51 0.82 6.86
C TRP A 265 1.75 0.42 8.14
N ASP A 266 1.62 1.32 9.11
CA ASP A 266 0.90 1.05 10.36
C ASP A 266 -0.58 0.74 10.13
N THR A 267 -1.25 1.50 9.23
CA THR A 267 -2.64 1.21 8.84
C THR A 267 -2.77 -0.18 8.25
N GLN A 268 -1.85 -0.57 7.37
CA GLN A 268 -1.85 -1.91 6.79
C GLN A 268 -1.54 -2.98 7.84
N ALA A 269 -0.59 -2.71 8.73
CA ALA A 269 -0.23 -3.63 9.82
C ALA A 269 -1.40 -3.95 10.75
N MET A 270 -2.31 -3.00 10.97
CA MET A 270 -3.53 -3.21 11.76
C MET A 270 -4.50 -4.23 11.15
N GLN A 271 -4.36 -4.56 9.86
CA GLN A 271 -5.17 -5.59 9.18
C GLN A 271 -4.60 -7.01 9.40
N GLN A 272 -3.53 -7.16 10.17
CA GLN A 272 -2.95 -8.46 10.46
C GLN A 272 -3.95 -9.35 11.19
N SER A 273 -4.16 -10.55 10.67
CA SER A 273 -5.08 -11.53 11.27
C SER A 273 -4.58 -12.04 12.62
N GLU A 274 -5.45 -12.71 13.38
CA GLU A 274 -5.08 -13.34 14.64
C GLU A 274 -4.02 -14.43 14.44
N GLU A 275 -4.02 -15.07 13.27
CA GLU A 275 -3.03 -16.09 12.91
C GLU A 275 -1.63 -15.49 12.65
N GLY A 276 -1.51 -14.17 12.44
CA GLY A 276 -0.23 -13.47 12.28
C GLY A 276 0.15 -13.11 10.85
N PHE A 277 -0.73 -13.28 9.87
CA PHE A 277 -0.51 -12.88 8.47
C PHE A 277 -1.62 -11.96 7.94
N TRP A 278 -1.42 -11.39 6.76
CA TRP A 278 -2.41 -10.56 6.07
C TRP A 278 -3.09 -11.35 4.96
N LYS A 279 -4.43 -11.46 5.08
CA LYS A 279 -5.27 -12.23 4.15
C LYS A 279 -5.53 -11.45 2.87
N THR A 280 -5.44 -12.12 1.72
CA THR A 280 -6.00 -11.62 0.47
C THR A 280 -7.48 -11.98 0.45
N GLY A 281 -8.36 -10.96 0.59
CA GLY A 281 -9.80 -11.18 0.74
C GLY A 281 -10.49 -11.67 -0.54
N ALA A 282 -10.09 -11.13 -1.70
CA ALA A 282 -10.62 -11.54 -3.00
C ALA A 282 -10.21 -12.99 -3.34
N ARG A 283 -11.12 -13.77 -3.96
CA ARG A 283 -10.79 -15.12 -4.44
C ARG A 283 -10.02 -15.05 -5.76
N SER A 284 -8.91 -15.76 -5.88
CA SER A 284 -8.23 -15.99 -7.15
C SER A 284 -8.84 -17.22 -7.85
N VAL A 285 -9.38 -17.02 -9.06
CA VAL A 285 -10.03 -18.11 -9.84
C VAL A 285 -9.02 -19.21 -10.15
N TRP A 286 -7.78 -18.87 -10.52
CA TRP A 286 -6.79 -19.87 -10.85
C TRP A 286 -6.28 -20.64 -9.61
N LEU A 287 -6.12 -19.99 -8.44
CA LEU A 287 -5.78 -20.69 -7.20
C LEU A 287 -6.88 -21.66 -6.79
N TYR A 288 -8.14 -21.29 -7.03
CA TYR A 288 -9.26 -22.18 -6.78
C TYR A 288 -9.29 -23.36 -7.75
N GLU A 289 -9.11 -23.11 -9.04
CA GLU A 289 -9.10 -24.17 -10.07
C GLU A 289 -7.97 -25.17 -9.84
N ASP A 290 -6.74 -24.67 -9.59
CA ASP A 290 -5.55 -25.50 -9.48
C ASP A 290 -5.40 -26.17 -8.10
N TYR A 291 -5.70 -25.44 -7.03
CA TYR A 291 -5.40 -25.89 -5.65
C TYR A 291 -6.61 -25.97 -4.72
N GLY A 292 -7.79 -25.48 -5.14
CA GLY A 292 -8.99 -25.42 -4.31
C GLY A 292 -8.97 -24.29 -3.27
N ILE A 293 -8.05 -23.34 -3.40
CA ILE A 293 -7.91 -22.24 -2.44
C ILE A 293 -9.02 -21.20 -2.65
N GLU A 294 -9.80 -20.95 -1.61
CA GLU A 294 -10.87 -19.97 -1.56
C GLU A 294 -10.39 -18.56 -1.19
N GLU A 295 -11.32 -17.63 -0.98
CA GLU A 295 -11.02 -16.27 -0.47
C GLU A 295 -10.37 -16.26 0.91
N GLY A 296 -9.67 -15.16 1.22
CA GLY A 296 -9.00 -15.02 2.52
C GLY A 296 -7.71 -15.82 2.61
N PHE A 297 -7.07 -16.08 1.49
CA PHE A 297 -5.86 -16.87 1.42
C PHE A 297 -4.60 -16.07 1.85
N TYR A 298 -3.59 -16.82 2.23
CA TYR A 298 -2.23 -16.35 2.46
C TYR A 298 -1.44 -16.39 1.15
N ASP A 299 -0.82 -15.27 0.81
CA ASP A 299 0.13 -15.10 -0.28
C ASP A 299 1.48 -14.74 0.36
N THR A 300 2.48 -15.61 0.19
CA THR A 300 3.79 -15.43 0.81
C THR A 300 4.43 -14.13 0.35
N ARG A 301 4.35 -13.80 -0.94
CA ARG A 301 4.99 -12.61 -1.51
C ARG A 301 4.40 -11.31 -0.97
N PHE A 302 3.08 -11.16 -0.98
CA PHE A 302 2.45 -9.93 -0.49
C PHE A 302 2.73 -9.68 0.99
N ASN A 303 2.78 -10.74 1.77
CA ASN A 303 3.09 -10.65 3.20
C ASN A 303 4.58 -10.31 3.42
N THR A 304 5.47 -10.95 2.68
CA THR A 304 6.91 -10.67 2.72
C THR A 304 7.22 -9.24 2.30
N ASP A 305 6.61 -8.72 1.23
CA ASP A 305 6.80 -7.34 0.77
C ASP A 305 6.39 -6.31 1.84
N LEU A 306 5.29 -6.57 2.57
CA LEU A 306 4.87 -5.69 3.66
C LEU A 306 5.88 -5.70 4.83
N ILE A 307 6.36 -6.88 5.23
CA ILE A 307 7.36 -7.01 6.29
C ILE A 307 8.68 -6.34 5.87
N GLU A 308 9.17 -6.61 4.67
CA GLU A 308 10.37 -5.99 4.12
C GLU A 308 10.28 -4.46 4.13
N THR A 309 9.12 -3.91 3.78
CA THR A 309 8.86 -2.46 3.87
C THR A 309 9.00 -1.95 5.30
N GLY A 310 8.44 -2.65 6.29
CA GLY A 310 8.57 -2.28 7.70
C GLY A 310 10.02 -2.34 8.20
N LEU A 311 10.76 -3.37 7.80
CA LEU A 311 12.18 -3.51 8.12
C LEU A 311 13.00 -2.37 7.49
N TYR A 312 12.71 -2.03 6.23
CA TYR A 312 13.39 -0.93 5.52
C TYR A 312 13.11 0.43 6.16
N ILE A 313 11.88 0.72 6.59
CA ILE A 313 11.54 1.94 7.36
C ILE A 313 12.41 2.03 8.63
N ASN A 314 12.55 0.93 9.37
CA ASN A 314 13.39 0.90 10.58
C ASN A 314 14.88 1.04 10.27
N GLU A 315 15.36 0.50 9.17
CA GLU A 315 16.74 0.70 8.69
C GLU A 315 17.03 2.19 8.42
N LYS A 316 16.09 2.89 7.77
CA LYS A 316 16.22 4.32 7.42
C LYS A 316 16.07 5.27 8.62
N LEU A 317 15.14 4.98 9.52
CA LEU A 317 14.81 5.85 10.64
C LEU A 317 15.46 5.43 11.95
N GLY A 318 15.85 4.18 12.08
CA GLY A 318 16.24 3.53 13.31
C GLY A 318 15.05 3.10 14.17
N GLY A 319 15.29 2.30 15.19
CA GLY A 319 14.29 1.91 16.17
C GLY A 319 13.67 0.52 15.94
N SER A 320 12.46 0.34 16.44
CA SER A 320 11.78 -0.97 16.47
C SER A 320 10.29 -0.84 16.14
N PHE A 321 9.94 0.09 15.27
CA PHE A 321 8.56 0.30 14.82
C PHE A 321 8.01 -0.97 14.17
N GLY A 322 6.79 -1.35 14.56
CA GLY A 322 6.12 -2.54 14.02
C GLY A 322 6.65 -3.88 14.51
N LYS A 323 7.56 -3.91 15.51
CA LYS A 323 8.23 -5.14 16.00
C LYS A 323 7.25 -6.26 16.38
N ASP A 324 6.10 -5.94 16.95
CA ASP A 324 5.12 -6.94 17.32
C ASP A 324 4.41 -7.57 16.11
N ALA A 325 4.13 -6.80 15.07
CA ALA A 325 3.56 -7.33 13.83
C ALA A 325 4.58 -8.23 13.12
N VAL A 326 5.84 -7.82 13.05
CA VAL A 326 6.94 -8.64 12.49
C VAL A 326 7.11 -9.94 13.27
N ARG A 327 7.07 -9.89 14.63
CA ARG A 327 7.19 -11.08 15.46
C ARG A 327 6.03 -12.06 15.25
N ARG A 328 4.79 -11.57 15.17
CA ARG A 328 3.63 -12.43 14.89
C ARG A 328 3.74 -13.10 13.53
N TYR A 329 4.18 -12.34 12.52
CA TYR A 329 4.41 -12.90 11.19
C TYR A 329 5.53 -13.94 11.18
N ALA A 330 6.66 -13.69 11.85
CA ALA A 330 7.75 -14.65 11.97
C ALA A 330 7.28 -15.98 12.63
N GLY A 331 6.45 -15.89 13.65
CA GLY A 331 5.85 -17.07 14.30
C GLY A 331 4.91 -17.83 13.37
N PHE A 332 4.05 -17.12 12.64
CA PHE A 332 3.17 -17.72 11.63
C PHE A 332 3.98 -18.39 10.53
N TYR A 333 4.92 -17.64 9.90
CA TYR A 333 5.71 -18.16 8.78
C TYR A 333 6.55 -19.38 9.18
N THR A 334 7.15 -19.35 10.37
CA THR A 334 7.88 -20.52 10.90
C THR A 334 6.97 -21.74 10.97
N SER A 335 5.79 -21.61 11.56
CA SER A 335 4.82 -22.71 11.68
C SER A 335 4.37 -23.21 10.30
N TYR A 336 4.11 -22.28 9.37
CA TYR A 336 3.73 -22.59 8.00
C TYR A 336 4.83 -23.37 7.27
N ALA A 337 6.07 -22.86 7.30
CA ALA A 337 7.20 -23.48 6.62
C ALA A 337 7.48 -24.91 7.17
N TYR A 338 7.46 -25.10 8.47
CA TYR A 338 7.62 -26.43 9.07
C TYR A 338 6.50 -27.41 8.70
N GLY A 339 5.27 -26.91 8.53
CA GLY A 339 4.10 -27.74 8.23
C GLY A 339 3.91 -28.08 6.75
N SER A 340 4.46 -27.26 5.82
CA SER A 340 4.08 -27.34 4.41
C SER A 340 5.25 -27.44 3.41
N HIS A 341 6.52 -27.40 3.87
CA HIS A 341 7.66 -27.45 2.96
C HIS A 341 7.78 -28.78 2.21
N ARG A 342 8.34 -28.70 1.01
CA ARG A 342 8.89 -29.84 0.29
C ARG A 342 10.41 -29.89 0.52
N GLN A 343 10.89 -31.01 1.00
CA GLN A 343 12.32 -31.22 1.23
C GLN A 343 13.03 -31.58 -0.09
N THR A 344 14.18 -30.95 -0.37
CA THR A 344 15.05 -31.26 -1.48
C THR A 344 16.01 -32.41 -1.15
N GLU A 345 16.72 -32.92 -2.13
CA GLU A 345 17.62 -34.11 -1.98
C GLU A 345 18.72 -33.90 -0.92
N ARG A 346 19.23 -32.65 -0.77
CA ARG A 346 20.29 -32.33 0.21
C ARG A 346 19.75 -31.73 1.50
N GLY A 347 18.42 -31.68 1.64
CA GLY A 347 17.75 -31.25 2.87
C GLY A 347 17.36 -29.80 2.92
N GLY A 348 17.43 -29.06 1.81
CA GLY A 348 16.83 -27.73 1.66
C GLY A 348 15.31 -27.82 1.63
N TRP A 349 14.64 -26.68 1.77
CA TRP A 349 13.20 -26.59 1.78
C TRP A 349 12.69 -25.66 0.69
N LEU A 350 11.64 -26.10 -0.01
CA LEU A 350 10.84 -25.28 -0.91
C LEU A 350 9.47 -25.06 -0.29
N ILE A 351 9.09 -23.81 -0.12
CA ILE A 351 7.86 -23.41 0.56
C ILE A 351 6.77 -23.11 -0.48
N PRO A 352 5.56 -23.68 -0.37
CA PRO A 352 4.47 -23.32 -1.27
C PRO A 352 4.10 -21.84 -1.16
N ASP A 353 3.85 -21.19 -2.30
CA ASP A 353 3.58 -19.75 -2.37
C ASP A 353 2.26 -19.34 -1.69
N TYR A 354 1.29 -20.27 -1.66
CA TYR A 354 -0.08 -19.99 -1.23
C TYR A 354 -0.62 -21.07 -0.31
N THR A 355 -1.45 -20.64 0.65
CA THR A 355 -2.33 -21.54 1.42
C THR A 355 -3.61 -20.81 1.79
N GLY A 356 -4.69 -21.53 1.99
CA GLY A 356 -5.96 -20.92 2.38
C GLY A 356 -7.10 -21.91 2.60
N PRO A 357 -8.28 -21.39 2.93
CA PRO A 357 -9.47 -22.21 3.10
C PRO A 357 -9.77 -23.05 1.87
N GLY A 358 -10.30 -24.25 2.06
CA GLY A 358 -10.71 -25.14 0.97
C GLY A 358 -9.58 -25.83 0.21
N GLN A 359 -8.31 -25.55 0.52
CA GLN A 359 -7.16 -26.09 -0.20
C GLN A 359 -7.19 -27.61 -0.27
N ARG A 360 -7.02 -28.15 -1.49
CA ARG A 360 -7.06 -29.60 -1.80
C ARG A 360 -5.70 -30.20 -2.04
N THR A 361 -4.79 -29.40 -2.65
CA THR A 361 -3.43 -29.81 -3.01
C THR A 361 -2.45 -28.71 -2.65
N ALA A 362 -1.18 -29.03 -2.42
CA ALA A 362 -0.15 -28.04 -2.16
C ALA A 362 0.04 -27.13 -3.40
N ALA A 363 0.22 -25.84 -3.17
CA ALA A 363 0.56 -24.91 -4.23
C ALA A 363 2.02 -25.12 -4.70
N HIS A 364 2.35 -24.54 -5.84
CA HIS A 364 3.73 -24.48 -6.32
C HIS A 364 4.60 -23.58 -5.44
N THR A 365 5.90 -23.65 -5.65
CA THR A 365 6.90 -22.70 -5.13
C THR A 365 7.47 -21.90 -6.29
N SER A 366 7.43 -20.58 -6.23
CA SER A 366 8.11 -19.70 -7.20
C SER A 366 9.47 -19.27 -6.68
N LEU A 367 10.42 -19.11 -7.59
CA LEU A 367 11.79 -18.75 -7.21
C LEU A 367 11.88 -17.36 -6.60
N ASN A 368 11.13 -16.39 -7.11
CA ASN A 368 11.06 -15.02 -6.56
C ASN A 368 10.45 -14.97 -5.15
N HIS A 369 9.39 -15.75 -4.88
CA HIS A 369 8.83 -15.88 -3.51
C HIS A 369 9.88 -16.46 -2.58
N GLN A 370 10.46 -17.60 -2.95
CA GLN A 370 11.45 -18.30 -2.13
C GLN A 370 12.69 -17.44 -1.81
N ALA A 371 13.21 -16.66 -2.78
CA ALA A 371 14.35 -15.77 -2.58
C ALA A 371 14.00 -14.58 -1.65
N ALA A 372 12.84 -13.96 -1.86
CA ALA A 372 12.35 -12.86 -1.03
C ALA A 372 12.10 -13.31 0.42
N GLU A 373 11.48 -14.47 0.61
CA GLU A 373 11.22 -15.05 1.95
C GLU A 373 12.52 -15.40 2.68
N CYS A 374 13.47 -16.00 1.97
CA CYS A 374 14.79 -16.33 2.53
C CYS A 374 15.49 -15.06 3.04
N ARG A 375 15.52 -14.00 2.22
CA ARG A 375 16.08 -12.70 2.58
C ARG A 375 15.35 -12.09 3.78
N CYS A 376 14.02 -12.08 3.75
CA CYS A 376 13.17 -11.56 4.82
C CYS A 376 13.43 -12.25 6.16
N LEU A 377 13.60 -13.57 6.18
CA LEU A 377 13.91 -14.32 7.40
C LEU A 377 15.25 -13.89 8.03
N TYR A 378 16.30 -13.71 7.24
CA TYR A 378 17.58 -13.21 7.76
C TYR A 378 17.44 -11.80 8.34
N ARG A 379 16.73 -10.90 7.65
CA ARG A 379 16.48 -9.54 8.13
C ARG A 379 15.58 -9.52 9.38
N MET A 380 14.56 -10.38 9.44
CA MET A 380 13.73 -10.53 10.64
C MET A 380 14.55 -11.07 11.82
N ALA A 381 15.47 -12.00 11.61
CA ALA A 381 16.36 -12.53 12.65
C ALA A 381 17.18 -11.41 13.29
N GLU A 382 17.75 -10.52 12.51
CA GLU A 382 18.47 -9.34 12.98
C GLU A 382 17.55 -8.36 13.71
N PHE A 383 16.45 -7.95 13.08
CA PHE A 383 15.52 -6.96 13.63
C PHE A 383 14.86 -7.39 14.95
N LEU A 384 14.52 -8.66 15.07
CA LEU A 384 13.89 -9.22 16.26
C LEU A 384 14.90 -9.60 17.35
N ASP A 385 16.20 -9.64 17.01
CA ASP A 385 17.25 -10.27 17.84
C ASP A 385 16.90 -11.75 18.12
N ASP A 386 16.47 -12.46 17.08
CA ASP A 386 16.05 -13.86 17.15
C ASP A 386 16.86 -14.74 16.19
N PRO A 387 18.03 -15.23 16.62
CA PRO A 387 18.86 -16.11 15.79
C PRO A 387 18.19 -17.46 15.47
N GLY A 388 17.09 -17.80 16.11
CA GLY A 388 16.31 -19.01 15.83
C GLY A 388 15.69 -19.04 14.44
N LEU A 389 15.56 -17.87 13.75
CA LEU A 389 15.07 -17.79 12.38
C LEU A 389 16.16 -18.13 11.34
N ILE A 390 17.45 -18.01 11.69
CA ILE A 390 18.57 -18.27 10.77
C ILE A 390 18.56 -19.71 10.20
N PRO A 391 18.38 -20.76 11.02
CA PRO A 391 18.30 -22.13 10.50
C PRO A 391 17.17 -22.36 9.49
N LEU A 392 16.04 -21.65 9.64
CA LEU A 392 14.94 -21.72 8.68
C LEU A 392 15.33 -21.02 7.36
N ALA A 393 15.92 -19.81 7.44
CA ALA A 393 16.45 -19.11 6.28
C ALA A 393 17.50 -19.95 5.51
N ASP A 394 18.40 -20.62 6.26
CA ASP A 394 19.38 -21.53 5.69
C ASP A 394 18.72 -22.71 4.95
N ARG A 395 17.61 -23.26 5.46
CA ARG A 395 16.85 -24.30 4.76
C ARG A 395 16.23 -23.82 3.46
N LEU A 396 15.70 -22.58 3.44
CA LEU A 396 15.16 -21.99 2.22
C LEU A 396 16.27 -21.72 1.20
N LEU A 397 17.39 -21.17 1.65
CA LEU A 397 18.56 -20.95 0.80
C LEU A 397 19.03 -22.27 0.18
N GLU A 398 19.23 -23.32 0.99
CA GLU A 398 19.65 -24.63 0.46
C GLU A 398 18.60 -25.19 -0.51
N GLY A 399 17.30 -24.90 -0.33
CA GLY A 399 16.24 -25.27 -1.28
C GLY A 399 16.47 -24.64 -2.66
N ILE A 400 16.81 -23.36 -2.73
CA ILE A 400 17.17 -22.66 -3.97
C ILE A 400 18.41 -23.30 -4.61
N LEU A 401 19.45 -23.52 -3.79
CA LEU A 401 20.75 -24.00 -4.25
C LEU A 401 20.69 -25.45 -4.74
N ASP A 402 19.97 -26.32 -4.04
CA ASP A 402 19.79 -27.73 -4.41
C ASP A 402 19.06 -27.90 -5.74
N THR A 403 18.17 -26.97 -6.05
CA THR A 403 17.32 -27.01 -7.25
C THR A 403 17.79 -26.09 -8.37
N SER A 404 18.94 -25.45 -8.21
CA SER A 404 19.45 -24.39 -9.10
C SER A 404 19.44 -24.77 -10.59
N GLU A 405 19.87 -25.98 -10.94
CA GLU A 405 19.90 -26.46 -12.34
C GLU A 405 18.48 -26.58 -12.93
N GLY A 406 17.50 -26.96 -12.12
CA GLY A 406 16.12 -27.12 -12.57
C GLY A 406 15.42 -25.78 -12.89
N TRP A 407 15.86 -24.69 -12.28
CA TRP A 407 15.31 -23.37 -12.58
C TRP A 407 15.74 -22.83 -13.94
N ILE A 408 16.90 -23.25 -14.48
CA ILE A 408 17.49 -22.69 -15.70
C ILE A 408 16.86 -23.30 -16.94
N ARG A 409 16.35 -22.47 -17.83
CA ARG A 409 15.79 -22.83 -19.12
C ARG A 409 16.86 -22.84 -20.21
N GLU A 410 16.58 -23.50 -21.33
CA GLU A 410 17.49 -23.56 -22.48
C GLU A 410 17.81 -22.19 -23.10
N ASP A 411 16.90 -21.21 -22.95
CA ASP A 411 17.06 -19.86 -23.47
C ASP A 411 17.70 -18.89 -22.46
N HIS A 412 18.28 -19.39 -21.37
CA HIS A 412 18.86 -18.65 -20.25
C HIS A 412 17.84 -17.92 -19.36
N ASP A 413 16.53 -17.97 -19.65
CA ASP A 413 15.51 -17.54 -18.71
C ASP A 413 15.40 -18.50 -17.53
N LEU A 414 14.62 -18.14 -16.52
CA LEU A 414 14.29 -19.03 -15.42
C LEU A 414 12.88 -19.59 -15.59
N HIS A 415 12.64 -20.75 -15.03
CA HIS A 415 11.28 -21.22 -14.78
C HIS A 415 10.65 -20.40 -13.66
N TYR A 416 9.36 -20.08 -13.83
CA TYR A 416 8.61 -19.32 -12.82
C TYR A 416 8.45 -20.13 -11.53
N SER A 417 8.08 -21.42 -11.65
CA SER A 417 7.69 -22.22 -10.50
C SER A 417 8.12 -23.68 -10.60
N VAL A 418 8.13 -24.34 -9.46
CA VAL A 418 8.24 -25.78 -9.34
C VAL A 418 7.01 -26.35 -8.62
N SER A 419 6.38 -27.39 -9.20
CA SER A 419 5.20 -28.03 -8.62
C SER A 419 5.52 -28.84 -7.37
N ALA A 420 4.49 -29.30 -6.65
CA ALA A 420 4.65 -30.19 -5.51
C ALA A 420 5.35 -31.52 -5.89
N GLU A 421 5.19 -31.98 -7.16
CA GLU A 421 5.81 -33.16 -7.71
C GLU A 421 7.26 -32.95 -8.16
N GLY A 422 7.72 -31.67 -8.20
CA GLY A 422 9.09 -31.31 -8.59
C GLY A 422 9.28 -30.95 -10.05
N GLU A 423 8.20 -30.66 -10.77
CA GLU A 423 8.23 -30.26 -12.17
C GLU A 423 8.40 -28.75 -12.29
N PHE A 424 9.46 -28.29 -12.98
CA PHE A 424 9.74 -26.91 -13.25
C PHE A 424 8.93 -26.43 -14.45
N SER A 425 8.28 -25.26 -14.32
CA SER A 425 7.39 -24.76 -15.36
C SER A 425 7.18 -23.25 -15.31
N GLY A 426 6.48 -22.74 -16.33
CA GLY A 426 6.12 -21.35 -16.46
C GLY A 426 7.25 -20.47 -16.98
N LYS A 427 6.87 -19.29 -17.47
CA LYS A 427 7.77 -18.22 -17.87
C LYS A 427 7.91 -17.26 -16.69
N ASP A 428 9.15 -16.98 -16.32
CA ASP A 428 9.46 -16.07 -15.23
C ASP A 428 9.14 -14.60 -15.56
N TYR A 429 9.09 -13.77 -14.55
CA TYR A 429 9.02 -12.32 -14.69
C TYR A 429 10.26 -11.77 -15.41
N GLU A 430 10.09 -10.66 -16.12
CA GLU A 430 11.20 -10.08 -16.88
C GLU A 430 12.39 -9.74 -15.98
N ARG A 431 12.11 -9.23 -14.76
CA ARG A 431 13.16 -8.70 -13.89
C ARG A 431 13.02 -9.11 -12.41
N LEU A 432 11.79 -9.28 -11.89
CA LEU A 432 11.51 -9.44 -10.46
C LEU A 432 12.38 -10.50 -9.77
N THR A 433 12.46 -11.70 -10.36
CA THR A 433 13.27 -12.80 -9.81
C THR A 433 14.78 -12.48 -9.82
N TYR A 434 15.26 -11.81 -10.86
CA TYR A 434 16.64 -11.34 -10.92
C TYR A 434 16.95 -10.40 -9.75
N ASP A 435 16.11 -9.38 -9.53
CA ASP A 435 16.28 -8.41 -8.45
C ASP A 435 16.25 -9.10 -7.07
N ASP A 436 15.35 -10.07 -6.85
CA ASP A 436 15.28 -10.82 -5.59
C ASP A 436 16.54 -11.66 -5.33
N LEU A 437 17.07 -12.33 -6.36
CA LEU A 437 18.29 -13.13 -6.26
C LEU A 437 19.53 -12.24 -6.00
N VAL A 438 19.64 -11.09 -6.68
CA VAL A 438 20.72 -10.12 -6.47
C VAL A 438 20.68 -9.55 -5.05
N GLN A 439 19.51 -9.18 -4.57
CA GLN A 439 19.33 -8.66 -3.21
C GLN A 439 19.63 -9.72 -2.15
N LEU A 440 19.24 -10.98 -2.38
CA LEU A 440 19.59 -12.09 -1.50
C LEU A 440 21.12 -12.32 -1.48
N SER A 441 21.77 -12.32 -2.65
CA SER A 441 23.23 -12.45 -2.75
C SER A 441 23.95 -11.34 -2.01
N GLY A 442 23.55 -10.10 -2.19
CA GLY A 442 24.13 -8.95 -1.50
C GLY A 442 23.99 -9.04 0.03
N LEU A 443 22.79 -9.43 0.52
CA LEU A 443 22.60 -9.64 1.96
C LEU A 443 23.52 -10.74 2.52
N LEU A 444 23.68 -11.84 1.80
CA LEU A 444 24.59 -12.93 2.22
C LEU A 444 26.05 -12.45 2.30
N GLU A 445 26.49 -11.63 1.34
CA GLU A 445 27.82 -11.01 1.34
C GLU A 445 27.98 -10.07 2.54
N ASP A 446 27.01 -9.22 2.83
CA ASP A 446 26.99 -8.30 4.00
C ASP A 446 27.05 -9.07 5.32
N MET A 447 26.44 -10.26 5.38
CA MET A 447 26.56 -11.20 6.51
C MET A 447 27.90 -11.94 6.58
N GLY A 448 28.84 -11.67 5.66
CA GLY A 448 30.14 -12.34 5.59
C GLY A 448 30.07 -13.78 5.12
N ARG A 449 29.01 -14.18 4.45
CA ARG A 449 28.88 -15.53 3.85
C ARG A 449 29.54 -15.55 2.49
N PRO A 450 30.26 -16.62 2.12
CA PRO A 450 30.90 -16.73 0.82
C PRO A 450 29.85 -16.82 -0.29
N ALA A 451 30.12 -16.20 -1.43
CA ALA A 451 29.27 -16.34 -2.62
C ALA A 451 29.16 -17.81 -3.03
N ASP A 452 27.93 -18.30 -3.15
CA ASP A 452 27.67 -19.65 -3.66
C ASP A 452 27.59 -19.63 -5.19
N GLN A 453 28.39 -20.48 -5.85
CA GLN A 453 28.45 -20.53 -7.31
C GLN A 453 27.11 -20.88 -7.96
N ARG A 454 26.24 -21.64 -7.28
CA ARG A 454 24.89 -21.99 -7.77
C ARG A 454 23.98 -20.77 -7.81
N LEU A 455 24.02 -19.94 -6.75
CA LEU A 455 23.27 -18.68 -6.71
C LEU A 455 23.80 -17.70 -7.76
N THR A 456 25.12 -17.54 -7.84
CA THR A 456 25.77 -16.70 -8.86
C THR A 456 25.36 -17.12 -10.26
N ARG A 457 25.30 -18.44 -10.54
CA ARG A 457 24.88 -18.96 -11.84
C ARG A 457 23.43 -18.61 -12.18
N LEU A 458 22.49 -18.74 -11.24
CA LEU A 458 21.09 -18.32 -11.47
C LEU A 458 21.00 -16.84 -11.89
N ILE A 459 21.74 -15.99 -11.19
CA ILE A 459 21.80 -14.53 -11.49
C ILE A 459 22.40 -14.29 -12.87
N GLU A 460 23.51 -14.95 -13.22
CA GLU A 460 24.19 -14.79 -14.51
C GLU A 460 23.34 -15.26 -15.70
N GLU A 461 22.68 -16.43 -15.58
CA GLU A 461 21.80 -16.95 -16.62
C GLU A 461 20.63 -15.99 -16.89
N LYS A 462 19.94 -15.51 -15.82
CA LYS A 462 18.86 -14.50 -15.97
C LYS A 462 19.38 -13.21 -16.56
N ARG A 463 20.57 -12.75 -16.17
CA ARG A 463 21.21 -11.56 -16.72
C ARG A 463 21.49 -11.69 -18.22
N LEU A 464 21.97 -12.87 -18.67
CA LEU A 464 22.18 -13.16 -20.09
C LEU A 464 20.86 -13.06 -20.88
N TRP A 465 19.79 -13.63 -20.34
CA TRP A 465 18.45 -13.56 -20.93
C TRP A 465 17.93 -12.12 -21.02
N MET A 466 18.09 -11.32 -19.96
CA MET A 466 17.70 -9.91 -19.91
C MET A 466 18.46 -9.08 -20.96
N ARG A 467 19.78 -9.22 -21.02
CA ARG A 467 20.62 -8.50 -22.00
C ARG A 467 20.26 -8.83 -23.44
N ALA A 468 19.93 -10.09 -23.75
CA ALA A 468 19.49 -10.49 -25.08
C ALA A 468 18.14 -9.82 -25.50
N ARG A 469 17.42 -9.20 -24.55
CA ARG A 469 16.14 -8.51 -24.75
C ARG A 469 16.19 -7.01 -24.44
N GLU A 470 17.40 -6.47 -24.30
CA GLU A 470 17.61 -5.06 -24.00
C GLU A 470 16.92 -4.59 -22.71
N ILE A 471 16.73 -5.50 -21.75
CA ILE A 471 16.24 -5.20 -20.41
C ILE A 471 17.42 -4.75 -19.56
N GLU A 472 17.37 -3.50 -19.07
CA GLU A 472 18.46 -2.90 -18.32
C GLU A 472 18.66 -3.59 -16.95
N ASP A 473 19.93 -3.75 -16.60
CA ASP A 473 20.47 -4.18 -15.31
C ASP A 473 20.74 -2.88 -14.51
N LEU A 474 20.02 -2.57 -13.44
CA LEU A 474 20.20 -1.35 -12.63
C LEU A 474 21.42 -1.43 -11.72
#